data_e8c3b86e9d68dec817bda114d18ce8d5
#
_entry.id   e8c3b86e9d68dec817bda114d18ce8d5
#
_cell.length_a   1.000
_cell.length_b   1.000
_cell.length_c   1.000
_cell.angle_alpha   90.00
_cell.angle_beta   90.00
_cell.angle_gamma   90.00
#
_symmetry.space_group_name_H-M   'P 1'
#
loop_
_entity.id
_entity.type
_entity.pdbx_description
1 polymer ?
#
loop_
_entity_poly.entity_id
_entity_poly.type
_entity_poly.pdbx_seq_one_letter_code
_entity_poly.pdbx_strand_id
1 'polypeptide(L)'
;MKHRLPIVLSMTALVVAIAGITPLGQAARDAIPRFARNADRVDGLHASRSPKAGRLLALNASKKFPPSVLSGLSALETPTAVSAQDSSSPKVVLVNCPAGKRVVGGGARVIGAGASEVTVSEAFPSTPAQWTVRAVEANATGGSWLLTGFAFCVAGT
;
A
#
# COMPACT_ATOMS: atom_id res chain seq x y z
N MET A 1 22.38 75.82 -13.73
CA MET A 1 21.56 74.72 -13.09
C MET A 1 21.65 73.36 -13.80
N LYS A 2 22.19 73.22 -15.01
CA LYS A 2 22.20 71.99 -15.81
C LYS A 2 23.18 70.89 -15.39
N HIS A 3 24.16 71.15 -14.52
CA HIS A 3 25.19 70.19 -14.14
C HIS A 3 24.94 69.45 -12.80
N ARG A 4 23.87 69.83 -12.05
CA ARG A 4 23.57 69.17 -10.75
C ARG A 4 22.71 67.91 -10.87
N LEU A 5 21.96 67.77 -11.98
CA LEU A 5 21.06 66.66 -12.19
C LEU A 5 21.82 65.32 -12.33
N PRO A 6 22.91 65.19 -13.13
CA PRO A 6 23.60 63.92 -13.26
C PRO A 6 24.36 63.50 -11.99
N ILE A 7 24.78 64.49 -11.17
CA ILE A 7 25.48 64.17 -9.88
C ILE A 7 24.48 63.61 -8.88
N VAL A 8 23.26 64.15 -8.82
CA VAL A 8 22.21 63.67 -7.92
C VAL A 8 21.75 62.26 -8.32
N LEU A 9 21.58 61.96 -9.62
CA LEU A 9 21.25 60.65 -10.14
C LEU A 9 22.35 59.62 -9.86
N SER A 10 23.62 60.04 -9.99
CA SER A 10 24.77 59.14 -9.71
C SER A 10 24.89 58.82 -8.20
N MET A 11 24.63 59.80 -7.34
CA MET A 11 24.62 59.57 -5.89
C MET A 11 23.47 58.69 -5.43
N THR A 12 22.28 58.83 -5.99
CA THR A 12 21.16 57.96 -5.65
C THR A 12 21.38 56.51 -6.11
N ALA A 13 21.98 56.32 -7.29
CA ALA A 13 22.37 55.00 -7.75
C ALA A 13 23.42 54.32 -6.86
N LEU A 14 24.38 55.09 -6.37
CA LEU A 14 25.41 54.61 -5.44
C LEU A 14 24.79 54.21 -4.07
N VAL A 15 23.88 55.02 -3.55
CA VAL A 15 23.19 54.73 -2.26
C VAL A 15 22.37 53.46 -2.38
N VAL A 16 21.62 53.25 -3.48
CA VAL A 16 20.88 52.04 -3.73
C VAL A 16 21.80 50.82 -3.85
N ALA A 17 22.94 50.95 -4.52
CA ALA A 17 23.93 49.87 -4.62
C ALA A 17 24.53 49.50 -3.27
N ILE A 18 24.85 50.50 -2.42
CA ILE A 18 25.35 50.26 -1.06
C ILE A 18 24.29 49.66 -0.17
N ALA A 19 23.01 50.08 -0.28
CA ALA A 19 21.91 49.50 0.47
C ALA A 19 21.69 48.01 0.11
N GLY A 20 21.99 47.58 -1.11
CA GLY A 20 21.96 46.18 -1.51
C GLY A 20 23.06 45.30 -0.90
N ILE A 21 24.13 45.92 -0.32
CA ILE A 21 25.23 45.22 0.37
C ILE A 21 25.09 45.31 1.90
N THR A 22 24.03 45.99 2.38
CA THR A 22 23.78 46.12 3.82
C THR A 22 23.35 44.77 4.45
N PRO A 23 23.47 44.63 5.79
CA PRO A 23 23.02 43.41 6.50
C PRO A 23 21.58 43.02 6.18
N LEU A 24 20.69 43.96 5.83
CA LEU A 24 19.32 43.72 5.41
C LEU A 24 19.24 43.02 4.03
N GLY A 25 20.08 43.39 3.07
CA GLY A 25 20.18 42.74 1.77
C GLY A 25 20.83 41.35 1.86
N GLN A 26 21.75 41.14 2.78
CA GLN A 26 22.37 39.86 3.06
C GLN A 26 21.38 38.92 3.76
N ALA A 27 20.60 39.40 4.72
CA ALA A 27 19.56 38.61 5.39
C ALA A 27 18.52 38.12 4.40
N ALA A 28 18.12 38.91 3.39
CA ALA A 28 17.23 38.48 2.32
C ALA A 28 17.85 37.41 1.41
N ARG A 29 19.14 37.48 1.12
CA ARG A 29 19.87 36.46 0.33
C ARG A 29 20.05 35.16 1.11
N ASP A 30 20.27 35.23 2.42
CA ASP A 30 20.43 34.04 3.29
C ASP A 30 19.08 33.37 3.61
N ALA A 31 17.97 34.11 3.55
CA ALA A 31 16.63 33.56 3.76
C ALA A 31 16.17 32.68 2.59
N ILE A 32 16.45 33.08 1.34
CA ILE A 32 16.04 32.33 0.14
C ILE A 32 16.63 30.90 0.11
N PRO A 33 17.92 30.65 0.39
CA PRO A 33 18.46 29.30 0.44
C PRO A 33 17.84 28.42 1.53
N ARG A 34 17.42 29.01 2.64
CA ARG A 34 16.76 28.26 3.73
C ARG A 34 15.38 27.79 3.34
N PHE A 35 14.59 28.59 2.63
CA PHE A 35 13.31 28.17 2.08
C PHE A 35 13.48 27.15 0.97
N ALA A 36 14.45 27.33 0.07
CA ALA A 36 14.75 26.37 -0.99
C ALA A 36 15.27 25.02 -0.46
N ARG A 37 16.07 25.02 0.63
CA ARG A 37 16.51 23.79 1.31
C ARG A 37 15.38 23.01 1.98
N ASN A 38 14.27 23.69 2.29
CA ASN A 38 13.11 23.06 2.91
C ASN A 38 12.06 22.62 1.89
N ALA A 39 12.27 22.88 0.59
CA ALA A 39 11.34 22.50 -0.47
C ALA A 39 11.24 20.98 -0.66
N ASP A 40 12.22 20.20 -0.18
CA ASP A 40 12.21 18.74 -0.17
C ASP A 40 11.62 18.14 1.11
N ARG A 41 11.14 18.98 2.04
CA ARG A 41 10.59 18.57 3.34
C ARG A 41 9.14 18.99 3.48
N VAL A 42 8.33 18.11 4.07
CA VAL A 42 7.01 18.42 4.59
C VAL A 42 7.05 18.16 6.10
N ASP A 43 6.72 19.17 6.91
CA ASP A 43 6.78 19.11 8.37
C ASP A 43 8.15 18.61 8.94
N GLY A 44 9.24 19.02 8.30
CA GLY A 44 10.58 18.60 8.69
C GLY A 44 11.00 17.22 8.21
N LEU A 45 10.12 16.46 7.58
CA LEU A 45 10.41 15.13 7.03
C LEU A 45 10.90 15.23 5.58
N HIS A 46 12.05 14.64 5.28
CA HIS A 46 12.53 14.52 3.91
C HIS A 46 11.78 13.45 3.14
N ALA A 47 11.57 13.66 1.84
CA ALA A 47 11.12 12.61 0.94
C ALA A 47 12.20 11.53 0.73
N SER A 48 11.77 10.28 0.55
CA SER A 48 12.65 9.14 0.21
C SER A 48 11.97 8.27 -0.83
N ARG A 49 12.76 7.76 -1.78
CA ARG A 49 12.27 6.76 -2.76
C ARG A 49 12.25 5.34 -2.20
N SER A 50 12.89 5.12 -1.07
CA SER A 50 12.91 3.85 -0.36
C SER A 50 12.28 4.02 1.02
N PRO A 51 11.55 3.01 1.55
CA PRO A 51 11.00 3.05 2.90
C PRO A 51 12.11 3.28 3.93
N LYS A 52 11.99 4.32 4.74
CA LYS A 52 12.86 4.61 5.88
C LYS A 52 12.05 5.25 6.99
N ALA A 53 12.32 4.88 8.24
CA ALA A 53 11.71 5.53 9.39
C ALA A 53 11.96 7.06 9.37
N GLY A 54 10.95 7.86 9.69
CA GLY A 54 11.04 9.32 9.71
C GLY A 54 11.22 9.97 8.32
N ARG A 55 10.78 9.31 7.25
CA ARG A 55 10.79 9.84 5.89
C ARG A 55 9.44 9.72 5.22
N LEU A 56 9.11 10.70 4.37
CA LEU A 56 7.96 10.63 3.48
C LEU A 56 8.31 9.74 2.29
N LEU A 57 7.44 8.80 1.96
CA LEU A 57 7.64 7.93 0.83
C LEU A 57 7.11 8.58 -0.45
N ALA A 58 7.98 8.80 -1.42
CA ALA A 58 7.59 9.29 -2.72
C ALA A 58 7.01 8.17 -3.60
N LEU A 59 6.01 8.50 -4.42
CA LEU A 59 5.53 7.61 -5.48
C LEU A 59 6.63 7.45 -6.55
N ASN A 60 6.66 6.30 -7.20
CA ASN A 60 7.54 6.05 -8.33
C ASN A 60 7.07 6.79 -9.60
N ALA A 61 7.82 6.70 -10.70
CA ALA A 61 7.48 7.33 -11.99
C ALA A 61 6.11 6.90 -12.55
N SER A 62 5.62 5.72 -12.17
CA SER A 62 4.30 5.21 -12.54
C SER A 62 3.19 5.62 -11.56
N LYS A 63 3.45 6.60 -10.67
CA LYS A 63 2.51 7.11 -9.65
C LYS A 63 2.04 6.03 -8.67
N LYS A 64 2.86 5.01 -8.41
CA LYS A 64 2.59 3.90 -7.48
C LYS A 64 3.58 3.90 -6.34
N PHE A 65 3.19 3.36 -5.18
CA PHE A 65 4.12 3.05 -4.11
C PHE A 65 5.11 1.97 -4.55
N PRO A 66 6.39 2.05 -4.14
CA PRO A 66 7.34 0.98 -4.38
C PRO A 66 6.83 -0.36 -3.82
N PRO A 67 6.98 -1.50 -4.54
CA PRO A 67 6.51 -2.80 -4.05
C PRO A 67 7.08 -3.21 -2.68
N SER A 68 8.27 -2.72 -2.34
CA SER A 68 8.91 -2.96 -1.04
C SER A 68 8.12 -2.40 0.17
N VAL A 69 7.19 -1.48 -0.05
CA VAL A 69 6.30 -0.94 1.01
C VAL A 69 5.14 -1.90 1.29
N LEU A 70 4.77 -2.67 0.29
CA LEU A 70 3.70 -3.65 0.31
C LEU A 70 4.24 -5.08 0.41
N SER A 71 5.36 -5.26 1.11
CA SER A 71 6.08 -6.55 1.19
C SER A 71 5.18 -7.72 1.61
N GLY A 72 4.19 -7.47 2.46
CA GLY A 72 3.19 -8.48 2.84
C GLY A 72 2.27 -8.91 1.70
N LEU A 73 1.96 -8.03 0.75
CA LEU A 73 1.07 -8.31 -0.37
C LEU A 73 1.81 -8.76 -1.65
N SER A 74 3.12 -8.49 -1.75
CA SER A 74 3.93 -8.84 -2.92
C SER A 74 4.12 -10.36 -3.11
N ALA A 75 3.85 -11.15 -2.09
CA ALA A 75 3.99 -12.60 -2.06
C ALA A 75 2.64 -13.30 -1.83
N LEU A 76 1.56 -12.74 -2.39
CA LEU A 76 0.23 -13.35 -2.33
C LEU A 76 0.24 -14.70 -3.04
N GLU A 77 -0.18 -15.75 -2.33
CA GLU A 77 -0.44 -17.08 -2.88
C GLU A 77 -1.88 -17.49 -2.63
N THR A 78 -2.41 -18.32 -3.52
CA THR A 78 -3.79 -18.80 -3.41
C THR A 78 -3.82 -20.33 -3.44
N PRO A 79 -3.42 -21.00 -2.34
CA PRO A 79 -3.57 -22.45 -2.23
C PRO A 79 -5.04 -22.84 -2.27
N THR A 80 -5.30 -24.05 -2.79
CA THR A 80 -6.62 -24.67 -2.87
C THR A 80 -6.59 -26.06 -2.28
N ALA A 81 -7.73 -26.53 -1.77
CA ALA A 81 -7.95 -27.90 -1.38
C ALA A 81 -9.37 -28.33 -1.81
N VAL A 82 -9.55 -29.60 -2.05
CA VAL A 82 -10.80 -30.16 -2.61
C VAL A 82 -11.22 -31.39 -1.80
N SER A 83 -12.51 -31.52 -1.54
CA SER A 83 -13.09 -32.74 -0.95
C SER A 83 -13.22 -33.86 -1.98
N ALA A 84 -13.56 -35.06 -1.51
CA ALA A 84 -14.03 -36.13 -2.40
C ALA A 84 -15.28 -35.67 -3.18
N GLN A 85 -15.43 -36.21 -4.38
CA GLN A 85 -16.64 -36.05 -5.19
C GLN A 85 -17.57 -37.23 -4.98
N ASP A 86 -18.49 -37.09 -4.08
CA ASP A 86 -19.53 -38.07 -3.72
C ASP A 86 -20.80 -37.35 -3.20
N SER A 87 -21.77 -38.09 -2.71
CA SER A 87 -23.00 -37.55 -2.13
C SER A 87 -22.95 -37.43 -0.61
N SER A 88 -21.77 -37.51 0.01
CA SER A 88 -21.67 -37.35 1.46
C SER A 88 -21.86 -35.90 1.90
N SER A 89 -22.52 -35.70 3.06
CA SER A 89 -22.76 -34.42 3.69
C SER A 89 -22.65 -34.59 5.22
N PRO A 90 -22.03 -33.68 5.96
CA PRO A 90 -21.32 -32.47 5.49
C PRO A 90 -19.94 -32.75 4.91
N LYS A 91 -19.43 -31.81 4.10
CA LYS A 91 -18.03 -31.82 3.69
C LYS A 91 -17.28 -30.66 4.35
N VAL A 92 -16.04 -30.94 4.77
CA VAL A 92 -15.11 -29.94 5.33
C VAL A 92 -13.81 -29.97 4.54
N VAL A 93 -13.32 -28.80 4.19
CA VAL A 93 -12.04 -28.61 3.50
C VAL A 93 -11.18 -27.66 4.32
N LEU A 94 -9.94 -28.05 4.56
CA LEU A 94 -8.91 -27.28 5.23
C LEU A 94 -7.89 -26.84 4.20
N VAL A 95 -7.70 -25.54 4.04
CA VAL A 95 -6.70 -24.96 3.12
C VAL A 95 -5.59 -24.38 3.93
N ASN A 96 -4.39 -24.94 3.82
CA ASN A 96 -3.22 -24.49 4.54
C ASN A 96 -2.41 -23.49 3.71
N CYS A 97 -2.01 -22.38 4.32
CA CYS A 97 -1.00 -21.51 3.76
C CYS A 97 0.38 -22.17 3.77
N PRO A 98 1.23 -21.89 2.78
CA PRO A 98 2.63 -22.29 2.82
C PRO A 98 3.36 -21.78 4.08
N ALA A 99 4.46 -22.46 4.42
CA ALA A 99 5.26 -22.10 5.58
C ALA A 99 5.67 -20.61 5.57
N GLY A 100 5.57 -19.94 6.72
CA GLY A 100 5.87 -18.53 6.87
C GLY A 100 4.80 -17.57 6.34
N LYS A 101 3.64 -18.09 5.89
CA LYS A 101 2.52 -17.27 5.43
C LYS A 101 1.32 -17.35 6.38
N ARG A 102 0.48 -16.32 6.30
CA ARG A 102 -0.77 -16.22 7.06
C ARG A 102 -1.96 -15.97 6.15
N VAL A 103 -3.10 -16.47 6.54
CA VAL A 103 -4.38 -16.24 5.89
C VAL A 103 -4.82 -14.79 6.07
N VAL A 104 -5.25 -14.15 5.00
CA VAL A 104 -5.92 -12.83 5.02
C VAL A 104 -7.32 -12.88 4.46
N GLY A 105 -7.75 -14.04 3.95
CA GLY A 105 -9.09 -14.27 3.44
C GLY A 105 -9.15 -15.60 2.72
N GLY A 106 -10.32 -15.93 2.20
CA GLY A 106 -10.53 -17.13 1.41
C GLY A 106 -11.97 -17.23 0.93
N GLY A 107 -12.28 -18.37 0.33
CA GLY A 107 -13.62 -18.64 -0.16
C GLY A 107 -13.83 -20.11 -0.45
N ALA A 108 -15.00 -20.40 -1.04
CA ALA A 108 -15.42 -21.73 -1.38
C ALA A 108 -16.14 -21.77 -2.73
N ARG A 109 -16.12 -22.94 -3.34
CA ARG A 109 -16.91 -23.27 -4.53
C ARG A 109 -17.43 -24.67 -4.40
N VAL A 110 -18.73 -24.86 -4.66
CA VAL A 110 -19.38 -26.17 -4.75
C VAL A 110 -19.57 -26.51 -6.22
N ILE A 111 -19.25 -27.75 -6.62
CA ILE A 111 -19.32 -28.22 -7.99
C ILE A 111 -19.91 -29.65 -7.99
N GLY A 112 -20.73 -29.98 -8.96
CA GLY A 112 -21.28 -31.30 -9.17
C GLY A 112 -22.77 -31.29 -9.41
N ALA A 113 -23.37 -32.47 -9.71
CA ALA A 113 -24.77 -32.60 -9.99
C ALA A 113 -25.67 -32.24 -8.78
N GLY A 114 -25.19 -32.44 -7.56
CA GLY A 114 -25.90 -32.06 -6.31
C GLY A 114 -25.65 -30.63 -5.85
N ALA A 115 -24.88 -29.85 -6.57
CA ALA A 115 -24.39 -28.53 -6.09
C ALA A 115 -25.51 -27.51 -5.83
N SER A 116 -26.66 -27.60 -6.52
CA SER A 116 -27.83 -26.73 -6.31
C SER A 116 -28.47 -26.87 -4.95
N GLU A 117 -28.30 -28.04 -4.31
CA GLU A 117 -28.90 -28.38 -3.02
C GLU A 117 -27.91 -28.17 -1.85
N VAL A 118 -26.71 -27.64 -2.15
CA VAL A 118 -25.65 -27.50 -1.16
C VAL A 118 -25.43 -26.02 -0.78
N THR A 119 -25.32 -25.78 0.50
CA THR A 119 -25.01 -24.45 1.07
C THR A 119 -23.66 -24.47 1.79
N VAL A 120 -22.83 -23.46 1.55
CA VAL A 120 -21.64 -23.22 2.38
C VAL A 120 -22.12 -22.67 3.72
N SER A 121 -21.95 -23.46 4.78
CA SER A 121 -22.40 -23.10 6.15
C SER A 121 -21.36 -22.33 6.92
N GLU A 122 -20.05 -22.56 6.64
CA GLU A 122 -18.95 -21.90 7.34
C GLU A 122 -17.79 -21.65 6.38
N ALA A 123 -17.15 -20.48 6.51
CA ALA A 123 -15.94 -20.14 5.80
C ALA A 123 -15.16 -19.10 6.63
N PHE A 124 -14.08 -19.52 7.30
CA PHE A 124 -13.36 -18.68 8.27
C PHE A 124 -11.90 -19.12 8.45
N PRO A 125 -11.02 -18.24 8.95
CA PRO A 125 -9.66 -18.62 9.33
C PRO A 125 -9.68 -19.40 10.64
N SER A 126 -9.48 -20.72 10.58
CA SER A 126 -9.45 -21.58 11.77
C SER A 126 -8.15 -21.45 12.56
N THR A 127 -7.06 -21.07 11.89
CA THR A 127 -5.79 -20.69 12.49
C THR A 127 -5.16 -19.52 11.69
N PRO A 128 -4.11 -18.88 12.19
CA PRO A 128 -3.41 -17.86 11.39
C PRO A 128 -2.90 -18.34 10.03
N ALA A 129 -2.72 -19.65 9.82
CA ALA A 129 -2.20 -20.24 8.59
C ALA A 129 -3.19 -21.20 7.90
N GLN A 130 -4.45 -21.29 8.37
CA GLN A 130 -5.40 -22.25 7.82
C GLN A 130 -6.77 -21.59 7.63
N TRP A 131 -7.37 -21.82 6.47
CA TRP A 131 -8.74 -21.47 6.13
C TRP A 131 -9.61 -22.72 6.12
N THR A 132 -10.71 -22.69 6.85
CA THR A 132 -11.68 -23.80 6.93
C THR A 132 -12.94 -23.43 6.15
N VAL A 133 -13.42 -24.36 5.36
CA VAL A 133 -14.71 -24.27 4.68
C VAL A 133 -15.53 -25.50 5.01
N ARG A 134 -16.79 -25.29 5.35
CA ARG A 134 -17.78 -26.35 5.55
C ARG A 134 -19.00 -26.11 4.66
N ALA A 135 -19.48 -27.15 4.01
CA ALA A 135 -20.71 -27.13 3.25
C ALA A 135 -21.60 -28.31 3.64
N VAL A 136 -22.91 -28.08 3.58
CA VAL A 136 -23.92 -29.04 3.93
C VAL A 136 -25.01 -29.08 2.84
N GLU A 137 -25.62 -30.22 2.63
CA GLU A 137 -26.85 -30.30 1.84
C GLU A 137 -27.99 -29.59 2.57
N ALA A 138 -28.63 -28.63 1.92
CA ALA A 138 -29.83 -27.99 2.40
C ALA A 138 -31.03 -28.91 2.25
N ASN A 139 -31.07 -29.70 1.14
CA ASN A 139 -31.98 -30.78 0.90
C ASN A 139 -31.17 -32.01 0.49
N ALA A 140 -31.57 -33.18 0.96
CA ALA A 140 -30.89 -34.43 0.60
C ALA A 140 -30.89 -34.60 -0.91
N THR A 141 -29.71 -34.83 -1.48
CA THR A 141 -29.52 -35.05 -2.90
C THR A 141 -28.77 -36.36 -3.17
N GLY A 142 -29.24 -37.14 -4.17
CA GLY A 142 -28.49 -38.29 -4.65
C GLY A 142 -27.34 -37.92 -5.61
N GLY A 143 -27.24 -36.65 -5.96
CA GLY A 143 -26.20 -36.14 -6.86
C GLY A 143 -24.86 -36.00 -6.19
N SER A 144 -23.79 -36.46 -6.82
CA SER A 144 -22.43 -36.26 -6.30
C SER A 144 -22.02 -34.80 -6.43
N TRP A 145 -21.28 -34.30 -5.41
CA TRP A 145 -20.71 -32.94 -5.38
C TRP A 145 -19.36 -32.93 -4.69
N LEU A 146 -18.61 -31.88 -4.94
CA LEU A 146 -17.35 -31.61 -4.26
C LEU A 146 -17.31 -30.18 -3.76
N LEU A 147 -16.56 -29.98 -2.68
CA LEU A 147 -16.28 -28.67 -2.10
C LEU A 147 -14.83 -28.32 -2.40
N THR A 148 -14.61 -27.18 -3.05
CA THR A 148 -13.29 -26.58 -3.22
C THR A 148 -13.18 -25.40 -2.27
N GLY A 149 -12.16 -25.40 -1.42
CA GLY A 149 -11.76 -24.26 -0.62
C GLY A 149 -10.54 -23.58 -1.24
N PHE A 150 -10.41 -22.28 -1.07
CA PHE A 150 -9.21 -21.52 -1.41
C PHE A 150 -8.93 -20.49 -0.34
N ALA A 151 -7.66 -20.19 -0.13
CA ALA A 151 -7.21 -19.17 0.83
C ALA A 151 -6.31 -18.15 0.15
N PHE A 152 -6.36 -16.90 0.60
CA PHE A 152 -5.40 -15.86 0.26
C PHE A 152 -4.35 -15.80 1.36
N CYS A 153 -3.11 -16.10 0.99
CA CYS A 153 -1.98 -16.21 1.91
C CYS A 153 -0.94 -15.15 1.60
N VAL A 154 -0.54 -14.38 2.61
CA VAL A 154 0.50 -13.36 2.50
C VAL A 154 1.65 -13.68 3.45
N ALA A 155 2.82 -13.04 3.27
CA ALA A 155 3.95 -13.22 4.18
C ALA A 155 3.53 -12.90 5.63
N GLY A 156 3.81 -13.83 6.55
CA GLY A 156 3.68 -13.60 7.98
C GLY A 156 4.80 -12.68 8.48
N THR A 157 4.49 -11.78 9.39
CA THR A 157 5.48 -10.98 10.14
C THR A 157 5.88 -11.72 11.40
#